data_a719270891a04f27277bb7f29405954f
#
_entry.id   a719270891a04f27277bb7f29405954f
#
_cell.length_a   1.000
_cell.length_b   1.000
_cell.length_c   1.000
_cell.angle_alpha   90.00
_cell.angle_beta   90.00
_cell.angle_gamma   90.00
#
_symmetry.space_group_name_H-M   'P 1'
#
loop_
_entity.id
_entity.type
_entity.pdbx_description
1 polymer ?
#
loop_
_entity_poly.entity_id
_entity_poly.type
_entity_poly.pdbx_seq_one_letter_code
_entity_poly.pdbx_strand_id
1 'polypeptide(L)'
;MEDEKRTYLGQHFLIDFRTIAKIVDSCSISKSDIVLELGTGFGYLTKEISSFAKSVYSYEIDLELYSKAKTYLANNSNVKLFNKDFFAQSNFEFDYFLSNTPYSRSKDLVKWMAFHEFREAVVMVQKEFSEKILASPGSANYSVVSVISQYCFEINSLFDVEKSCFLPPPKIESSVIRMKRKNNRITKDTVARLEYLFSNRNKKSDSFLHIMDYGNKKIDQLDVNTLIKIANDL
;
A
#
# COMPACT_ATOMS: atom_id res chain seq x y z
N MET A 1 -5.00 18.45 -22.72
CA MET A 1 -6.20 17.56 -22.70
C MET A 1 -5.86 16.15 -22.17
N GLU A 2 -4.85 15.44 -22.73
CA GLU A 2 -4.49 14.08 -22.22
C GLU A 2 -3.88 14.11 -20.82
N ASP A 3 -2.99 15.07 -20.54
CA ASP A 3 -2.40 15.27 -19.21
C ASP A 3 -3.41 15.74 -18.15
N GLU A 4 -4.40 16.55 -18.54
CA GLU A 4 -5.47 16.98 -17.63
C GLU A 4 -6.38 15.82 -17.22
N LYS A 5 -6.69 14.88 -18.15
CA LYS A 5 -7.48 13.68 -17.86
C LYS A 5 -6.73 12.75 -16.87
N ARG A 6 -5.40 12.62 -17.06
CA ARG A 6 -4.54 11.81 -16.17
C ARG A 6 -4.42 12.41 -14.77
N THR A 7 -4.31 13.73 -14.67
CA THR A 7 -4.33 14.44 -13.38
C THR A 7 -5.66 14.26 -12.66
N TYR A 8 -6.79 14.26 -13.39
CA TYR A 8 -8.12 14.01 -12.83
C TYR A 8 -8.24 12.58 -12.25
N LEU A 9 -7.59 11.58 -12.86
CA LEU A 9 -7.54 10.21 -12.39
C LEU A 9 -6.49 9.99 -11.27
N GLY A 10 -5.75 11.03 -10.87
CA GLY A 10 -4.71 10.96 -9.86
C GLY A 10 -3.50 10.11 -10.29
N GLN A 11 -3.25 10.00 -11.59
CA GLN A 11 -2.14 9.24 -12.15
C GLN A 11 -0.90 10.13 -12.24
N HIS A 12 0.15 9.76 -11.52
CA HIS A 12 1.47 10.40 -11.55
C HIS A 12 2.51 9.31 -11.83
N PHE A 13 3.11 9.35 -13.02
CA PHE A 13 4.05 8.32 -13.45
C PHE A 13 5.45 8.67 -12.99
N LEU A 14 6.07 7.76 -12.26
CA LEU A 14 7.47 7.89 -11.88
C LEU A 14 8.35 7.74 -13.13
N ILE A 15 9.11 8.79 -13.45
CA ILE A 15 9.96 8.85 -14.64
C ILE A 15 11.46 8.97 -14.31
N ASP A 16 11.81 9.21 -13.05
CA ASP A 16 13.21 9.28 -12.62
C ASP A 16 13.77 7.89 -12.38
N PHE A 17 14.65 7.44 -13.27
CA PHE A 17 15.25 6.11 -13.23
C PHE A 17 16.15 5.88 -12.02
N ARG A 18 16.72 6.93 -11.42
CA ARG A 18 17.53 6.81 -10.19
C ARG A 18 16.63 6.47 -8.99
N THR A 19 15.48 7.11 -8.90
CA THR A 19 14.47 6.81 -7.89
C THR A 19 13.90 5.39 -8.09
N ILE A 20 13.64 4.97 -9.34
CA ILE A 20 13.17 3.62 -9.66
C ILE A 20 14.19 2.57 -9.18
N ALA A 21 15.47 2.73 -9.54
CA ALA A 21 16.53 1.83 -9.09
C ALA A 21 16.61 1.79 -7.55
N LYS A 22 16.56 2.95 -6.88
CA LYS A 22 16.59 3.03 -5.42
C LYS A 22 15.41 2.32 -4.74
N ILE A 23 14.22 2.34 -5.36
CA ILE A 23 13.05 1.58 -4.87
C ILE A 23 13.33 0.07 -4.94
N VAL A 24 13.82 -0.42 -6.06
CA VAL A 24 14.11 -1.85 -6.27
C VAL A 24 15.26 -2.31 -5.35
N ASP A 25 16.32 -1.53 -5.24
CA ASP A 25 17.46 -1.80 -4.35
C ASP A 25 17.08 -1.81 -2.87
N SER A 26 15.95 -1.17 -2.51
CA SER A 26 15.43 -1.21 -1.14
C SER A 26 14.83 -2.58 -0.76
N CYS A 27 14.65 -3.49 -1.73
CA CYS A 27 14.21 -4.87 -1.53
C CYS A 27 15.37 -5.84 -1.75
N SER A 28 15.38 -6.95 -1.02
CA SER A 28 16.35 -8.04 -1.24
C SER A 28 15.83 -9.06 -2.27
N ILE A 29 15.38 -8.58 -3.43
CA ILE A 29 14.84 -9.43 -4.51
C ILE A 29 15.95 -10.22 -5.17
N SER A 30 15.70 -11.50 -5.45
CA SER A 30 16.60 -12.41 -6.13
C SER A 30 15.96 -13.11 -7.33
N LYS A 31 16.78 -13.80 -8.12
CA LYS A 31 16.33 -14.60 -9.28
C LYS A 31 15.48 -15.84 -8.91
N SER A 32 15.22 -16.07 -7.63
CA SER A 32 14.27 -17.09 -7.16
C SER A 32 12.89 -16.53 -6.85
N ASP A 33 12.75 -15.20 -6.75
CA ASP A 33 11.58 -14.55 -6.17
C ASP A 33 10.56 -14.12 -7.24
N ILE A 34 9.29 -14.20 -6.86
CA ILE A 34 8.15 -13.71 -7.64
C ILE A 34 7.75 -12.35 -7.07
N VAL A 35 7.66 -11.35 -7.93
CA VAL A 35 7.24 -9.99 -7.56
C VAL A 35 5.88 -9.68 -8.14
N LEU A 36 5.00 -9.15 -7.30
CA LEU A 36 3.70 -8.64 -7.69
C LEU A 36 3.71 -7.11 -7.70
N GLU A 37 3.17 -6.51 -8.76
CA GLU A 37 3.10 -5.05 -8.92
C GLU A 37 1.66 -4.59 -9.19
N LEU A 38 1.23 -3.54 -8.49
CA LEU A 38 0.00 -2.79 -8.77
C LEU A 38 0.34 -1.50 -9.52
N GLY A 39 -0.23 -1.33 -10.71
CA GLY A 39 -0.08 -0.13 -11.52
C GLY A 39 1.21 -0.15 -12.36
N THR A 40 1.18 -0.87 -13.48
CA THR A 40 2.30 -0.95 -14.42
C THR A 40 2.70 0.43 -14.96
N GLY A 41 1.71 1.28 -15.25
CA GLY A 41 1.92 2.58 -15.91
C GLY A 41 2.64 2.41 -17.26
N PHE A 42 3.77 3.10 -17.43
CA PHE A 42 4.62 2.94 -18.63
C PHE A 42 5.54 1.71 -18.59
N GLY A 43 5.59 0.97 -17.45
CA GLY A 43 6.42 -0.22 -17.30
C GLY A 43 7.85 0.04 -16.83
N TYR A 44 8.18 1.26 -16.42
CA TYR A 44 9.56 1.60 -16.01
C TYR A 44 9.97 0.86 -14.73
N LEU A 45 9.12 0.87 -13.70
CA LEU A 45 9.36 0.12 -12.46
C LEU A 45 9.34 -1.40 -12.74
N THR A 46 8.37 -1.87 -13.53
CA THR A 46 8.25 -3.29 -13.93
C THR A 46 9.54 -3.79 -14.59
N LYS A 47 10.11 -2.99 -15.52
CA LYS A 47 11.34 -3.34 -16.22
C LYS A 47 12.52 -3.48 -15.25
N GLU A 48 12.67 -2.53 -14.34
CA GLU A 48 13.74 -2.57 -13.34
C GLU A 48 13.60 -3.80 -12.44
N ILE A 49 12.41 -4.07 -11.91
CA ILE A 49 12.12 -5.27 -11.10
C ILE A 49 12.49 -6.54 -11.88
N SER A 50 12.18 -6.61 -13.18
CA SER A 50 12.44 -7.79 -14.01
C SER A 50 13.91 -8.14 -14.12
N SER A 51 14.80 -7.16 -13.93
CA SER A 51 16.26 -7.38 -13.94
C SER A 51 16.73 -8.19 -12.73
N PHE A 52 15.98 -8.23 -11.64
CA PHE A 52 16.35 -8.92 -10.40
C PHE A 52 15.46 -10.13 -10.09
N ALA A 53 14.19 -10.11 -10.45
CA ALA A 53 13.21 -11.13 -10.11
C ALA A 53 13.27 -12.37 -11.02
N LYS A 54 12.74 -13.50 -10.51
CA LYS A 54 12.41 -14.69 -11.30
C LYS A 54 11.25 -14.40 -12.25
N SER A 55 10.19 -13.80 -11.73
CA SER A 55 8.99 -13.42 -12.48
C SER A 55 8.39 -12.16 -11.90
N VAL A 56 7.81 -11.32 -12.76
CA VAL A 56 7.05 -10.13 -12.36
C VAL A 56 5.63 -10.27 -12.88
N TYR A 57 4.65 -10.16 -11.99
CA TYR A 57 3.23 -10.12 -12.32
C TYR A 57 2.75 -8.69 -12.09
N SER A 58 2.42 -7.97 -13.16
CA SER A 58 2.07 -6.56 -13.10
C SER A 58 0.66 -6.32 -13.66
N TYR A 59 -0.12 -5.48 -12.99
CA TYR A 59 -1.52 -5.21 -13.28
C TYR A 59 -1.71 -3.75 -13.65
N GLU A 60 -2.38 -3.53 -14.80
CA GLU A 60 -2.76 -2.19 -15.26
C GLU A 60 -4.22 -2.21 -15.72
N ILE A 61 -5.04 -1.33 -15.15
CA ILE A 61 -6.47 -1.26 -15.48
C ILE A 61 -6.72 -0.43 -16.73
N ASP A 62 -5.87 0.55 -17.00
CA ASP A 62 -5.96 1.41 -18.19
C ASP A 62 -5.42 0.65 -19.41
N LEU A 63 -6.30 0.43 -20.42
CA LEU A 63 -5.96 -0.33 -21.62
C LEU A 63 -4.87 0.36 -22.47
N GLU A 64 -4.85 1.68 -22.51
CA GLU A 64 -3.86 2.44 -23.28
C GLU A 64 -2.47 2.28 -22.64
N LEU A 65 -2.38 2.46 -21.31
CA LEU A 65 -1.13 2.25 -20.57
C LEU A 65 -0.65 0.81 -20.65
N TYR A 66 -1.57 -0.16 -20.48
CA TYR A 66 -1.26 -1.57 -20.67
C TYR A 66 -0.64 -1.85 -22.03
N SER A 67 -1.22 -1.28 -23.12
CA SER A 67 -0.72 -1.49 -24.49
C SER A 67 0.68 -0.89 -24.69
N LYS A 68 0.93 0.33 -24.14
CA LYS A 68 2.22 0.98 -24.16
C LYS A 68 3.26 0.17 -23.37
N ALA A 69 2.92 -0.25 -22.15
CA ALA A 69 3.80 -1.08 -21.32
C ALA A 69 4.11 -2.43 -21.95
N LYS A 70 3.13 -3.07 -22.58
CA LYS A 70 3.32 -4.35 -23.30
C LYS A 70 4.33 -4.23 -24.42
N THR A 71 4.30 -3.14 -25.18
CA THR A 71 5.28 -2.86 -26.23
C THR A 71 6.68 -2.58 -25.63
N TYR A 72 6.74 -1.77 -24.58
CA TYR A 72 7.99 -1.41 -23.91
C TYR A 72 8.70 -2.62 -23.27
N LEU A 73 7.92 -3.56 -22.74
CA LEU A 73 8.40 -4.75 -22.03
C LEU A 73 8.48 -6.00 -22.91
N ALA A 74 8.33 -5.89 -24.24
CA ALA A 74 8.24 -7.04 -25.16
C ALA A 74 9.44 -8.01 -25.06
N ASN A 75 10.61 -7.51 -24.71
CA ASN A 75 11.84 -8.31 -24.57
C ASN A 75 12.06 -8.86 -23.14
N ASN A 76 11.19 -8.55 -22.17
CA ASN A 76 11.31 -9.00 -20.80
C ASN A 76 10.48 -10.28 -20.59
N SER A 77 11.06 -11.44 -20.94
CA SER A 77 10.33 -12.75 -20.99
C SER A 77 9.80 -13.22 -19.63
N ASN A 78 10.36 -12.70 -18.52
CA ASN A 78 9.92 -12.99 -17.16
C ASN A 78 8.82 -12.07 -16.63
N VAL A 79 8.28 -11.15 -17.47
CA VAL A 79 7.20 -10.23 -17.13
C VAL A 79 5.87 -10.76 -17.66
N LYS A 80 4.86 -10.83 -16.80
CA LYS A 80 3.46 -11.13 -17.16
C LYS A 80 2.60 -9.93 -16.84
N LEU A 81 2.09 -9.28 -17.89
CA LEU A 81 1.19 -8.12 -17.78
C LEU A 81 -0.26 -8.54 -17.85
N PHE A 82 -1.10 -7.95 -17.01
CA PHE A 82 -2.53 -8.19 -16.96
C PHE A 82 -3.30 -6.87 -17.10
N ASN A 83 -4.16 -6.75 -18.12
CA ASN A 83 -5.10 -5.65 -18.22
C ASN A 83 -6.36 -5.97 -17.42
N LYS A 84 -6.28 -5.81 -16.09
CA LYS A 84 -7.35 -6.15 -15.13
C LYS A 84 -7.28 -5.24 -13.91
N ASP A 85 -8.42 -5.10 -13.21
CA ASP A 85 -8.40 -4.54 -11.86
C ASP A 85 -7.66 -5.49 -10.91
N PHE A 86 -6.60 -4.97 -10.30
CA PHE A 86 -5.78 -5.68 -9.33
C PHE A 86 -6.62 -6.22 -8.15
N PHE A 87 -7.49 -5.40 -7.60
CA PHE A 87 -8.26 -5.75 -6.40
C PHE A 87 -9.40 -6.74 -6.66
N ALA A 88 -9.75 -6.97 -7.91
CA ALA A 88 -10.73 -7.99 -8.29
C ALA A 88 -10.13 -9.42 -8.31
N GLN A 89 -8.81 -9.54 -8.13
CA GLN A 89 -8.10 -10.82 -8.13
C GLN A 89 -7.87 -11.28 -6.69
N SER A 90 -7.99 -12.60 -6.45
CA SER A 90 -7.92 -13.15 -5.09
C SER A 90 -6.77 -14.13 -4.83
N ASN A 91 -6.16 -14.69 -5.88
CA ASN A 91 -5.18 -15.74 -5.70
C ASN A 91 -3.83 -15.32 -6.28
N PHE A 92 -2.95 -14.89 -5.38
CA PHE A 92 -1.57 -14.56 -5.70
C PHE A 92 -0.63 -15.36 -4.81
N GLU A 93 0.34 -16.01 -5.42
CA GLU A 93 1.53 -16.50 -4.76
C GLU A 93 2.70 -15.61 -5.21
N PHE A 94 3.26 -14.85 -4.29
CA PHE A 94 4.36 -13.93 -4.55
C PHE A 94 5.20 -13.74 -3.28
N ASP A 95 6.46 -13.35 -3.47
CA ASP A 95 7.40 -13.13 -2.38
C ASP A 95 7.49 -11.66 -1.99
N TYR A 96 7.47 -10.76 -2.98
CA TYR A 96 7.61 -9.33 -2.81
C TYR A 96 6.48 -8.57 -3.51
N PHE A 97 6.11 -7.45 -2.92
CA PHE A 97 5.14 -6.53 -3.53
C PHE A 97 5.79 -5.17 -3.73
N LEU A 98 5.80 -4.66 -4.98
CA LEU A 98 6.26 -3.31 -5.29
C LEU A 98 5.18 -2.52 -6.00
N SER A 99 5.08 -1.20 -5.71
CA SER A 99 4.10 -0.36 -6.38
C SER A 99 4.44 1.13 -6.26
N ASN A 100 4.35 1.84 -7.39
CA ASN A 100 4.04 3.26 -7.38
C ASN A 100 2.51 3.38 -7.27
N THR A 101 1.99 3.35 -6.03
CA THR A 101 0.57 3.18 -5.76
C THR A 101 -0.23 4.40 -6.20
N PRO A 102 -1.30 4.23 -7.01
CA PRO A 102 -2.25 5.31 -7.25
C PRO A 102 -2.79 5.83 -5.92
N TYR A 103 -2.64 7.12 -5.65
CA TYR A 103 -2.88 7.71 -4.33
C TYR A 103 -4.28 7.44 -3.78
N SER A 104 -5.28 7.44 -4.66
CA SER A 104 -6.67 7.11 -4.31
C SER A 104 -6.86 5.68 -3.80
N ARG A 105 -5.94 4.76 -4.10
CA ARG A 105 -6.03 3.33 -3.77
C ARG A 105 -5.15 2.92 -2.58
N SER A 106 -4.44 3.86 -1.94
CA SER A 106 -3.49 3.54 -0.86
C SER A 106 -4.16 2.84 0.33
N LYS A 107 -5.39 3.25 0.72
CA LYS A 107 -6.14 2.59 1.80
C LYS A 107 -6.55 1.17 1.43
N ASP A 108 -7.03 0.96 0.20
CA ASP A 108 -7.45 -0.34 -0.30
C ASP A 108 -6.26 -1.29 -0.35
N LEU A 109 -5.10 -0.77 -0.78
CA LEU A 109 -3.87 -1.54 -0.84
C LEU A 109 -3.43 -2.03 0.54
N VAL A 110 -3.45 -1.18 1.57
CA VAL A 110 -3.11 -1.60 2.95
C VAL A 110 -4.04 -2.70 3.44
N LYS A 111 -5.35 -2.56 3.23
CA LYS A 111 -6.33 -3.59 3.60
C LYS A 111 -6.09 -4.89 2.83
N TRP A 112 -5.84 -4.78 1.53
CA TRP A 112 -5.55 -5.92 0.68
C TRP A 112 -4.28 -6.65 1.16
N MET A 113 -3.18 -5.94 1.39
CA MET A 113 -1.93 -6.51 1.90
C MET A 113 -2.12 -7.20 3.26
N ALA A 114 -2.99 -6.69 4.12
CA ALA A 114 -3.26 -7.29 5.44
C ALA A 114 -3.85 -8.72 5.34
N PHE A 115 -4.49 -9.07 4.22
CA PHE A 115 -5.08 -10.38 3.98
C PHE A 115 -4.20 -11.34 3.17
N HIS A 116 -3.03 -10.88 2.69
CA HIS A 116 -2.14 -11.69 1.84
C HIS A 116 -0.80 -11.97 2.52
N GLU A 117 -0.21 -13.09 2.14
CA GLU A 117 1.11 -13.49 2.62
C GLU A 117 2.17 -13.08 1.61
N PHE A 118 3.24 -12.49 2.11
CA PHE A 118 4.43 -12.10 1.37
C PHE A 118 5.56 -11.82 2.38
N ARG A 119 6.79 -11.71 1.91
CA ARG A 119 7.94 -11.40 2.77
C ARG A 119 8.00 -9.91 3.07
N GLU A 120 7.97 -9.09 2.02
CA GLU A 120 8.18 -7.65 2.12
C GLU A 120 7.46 -6.92 0.99
N ALA A 121 6.95 -5.73 1.30
CA ALA A 121 6.45 -4.78 0.31
C ALA A 121 7.26 -3.48 0.36
N VAL A 122 7.57 -2.91 -0.80
CA VAL A 122 8.06 -1.54 -0.94
C VAL A 122 7.10 -0.76 -1.81
N VAL A 123 6.45 0.22 -1.21
CA VAL A 123 5.39 0.98 -1.86
C VAL A 123 5.63 2.46 -1.77
N MET A 124 5.36 3.17 -2.86
CA MET A 124 5.36 4.62 -2.86
C MET A 124 3.94 5.12 -2.70
N VAL A 125 3.75 6.00 -1.72
CA VAL A 125 2.47 6.59 -1.34
C VAL A 125 2.62 8.10 -1.13
N GLN A 126 1.51 8.82 -0.99
CA GLN A 126 1.56 10.22 -0.54
C GLN A 126 2.22 10.31 0.85
N LYS A 127 3.04 11.33 1.07
CA LYS A 127 3.73 11.57 2.35
C LYS A 127 2.76 11.62 3.53
N GLU A 128 1.68 12.34 3.39
CA GLU A 128 0.61 12.40 4.42
C GLU A 128 0.04 11.00 4.74
N PHE A 129 -0.09 10.13 3.72
CA PHE A 129 -0.55 8.77 3.95
C PHE A 129 0.49 7.92 4.68
N SER A 130 1.79 8.09 4.38
CA SER A 130 2.87 7.41 5.13
C SER A 130 2.89 7.82 6.61
N GLU A 131 2.69 9.11 6.90
CA GLU A 131 2.55 9.63 8.26
C GLU A 131 1.32 9.05 8.96
N LYS A 132 0.21 8.91 8.22
CA LYS A 132 -1.03 8.35 8.75
C LYS A 132 -0.89 6.88 9.18
N ILE A 133 -0.25 6.03 8.40
CA ILE A 133 -0.06 4.62 8.79
C ILE A 133 0.90 4.44 9.97
N LEU A 134 1.78 5.42 10.22
CA LEU A 134 2.71 5.46 11.34
C LEU A 134 2.17 6.24 12.55
N ALA A 135 0.97 6.80 12.45
CA ALA A 135 0.38 7.67 13.47
C ALA A 135 0.19 6.93 14.80
N SER A 136 0.53 7.60 15.90
CA SER A 136 0.38 7.07 17.26
C SER A 136 -1.05 7.25 17.79
N PRO A 137 -1.50 6.39 18.73
CA PRO A 137 -2.77 6.55 19.43
C PRO A 137 -2.95 7.97 19.99
N GLY A 138 -4.15 8.53 19.83
CA GLY A 138 -4.49 9.88 20.28
C GLY A 138 -4.08 11.01 19.33
N SER A 139 -3.29 10.74 18.29
CA SER A 139 -2.96 11.74 17.28
C SER A 139 -4.10 11.95 16.28
N ALA A 140 -4.17 13.13 15.66
CA ALA A 140 -5.21 13.49 14.69
C ALA A 140 -5.28 12.53 13.50
N ASN A 141 -4.12 12.01 13.07
CA ASN A 141 -3.97 11.11 11.92
C ASN A 141 -4.22 9.63 12.26
N TYR A 142 -4.34 9.27 13.53
CA TYR A 142 -4.57 7.88 13.93
C TYR A 142 -5.94 7.38 13.47
N SER A 143 -5.98 6.25 12.81
CA SER A 143 -7.16 5.76 12.08
C SER A 143 -7.10 4.25 11.89
N VAL A 144 -8.16 3.67 11.31
CA VAL A 144 -8.24 2.23 11.00
C VAL A 144 -7.02 1.73 10.23
N VAL A 145 -6.54 2.49 9.21
CA VAL A 145 -5.36 2.07 8.44
C VAL A 145 -4.08 2.11 9.27
N SER A 146 -3.99 3.00 10.28
CA SER A 146 -2.86 3.00 11.22
C SER A 146 -2.86 1.71 12.05
N VAL A 147 -4.02 1.31 12.57
CA VAL A 147 -4.17 0.07 13.35
C VAL A 147 -3.84 -1.16 12.52
N ILE A 148 -4.45 -1.30 11.34
CA ILE A 148 -4.21 -2.44 10.44
C ILE A 148 -2.73 -2.53 10.07
N SER A 149 -2.14 -1.39 9.64
CA SER A 149 -0.74 -1.36 9.20
C SER A 149 0.21 -1.76 10.32
N GLN A 150 0.09 -1.16 11.50
CA GLN A 150 0.98 -1.41 12.63
C GLN A 150 0.78 -2.79 13.25
N TYR A 151 -0.44 -3.35 13.17
CA TYR A 151 -0.71 -4.72 13.63
C TYR A 151 -0.10 -5.76 12.70
N CYS A 152 -0.29 -5.61 11.38
CA CYS A 152 0.10 -6.60 10.40
C CYS A 152 1.55 -6.49 9.94
N PHE A 153 2.18 -5.31 10.05
CA PHE A 153 3.48 -5.03 9.45
C PHE A 153 4.45 -4.33 10.40
N GLU A 154 5.73 -4.61 10.22
CA GLU A 154 6.82 -3.74 10.61
C GLU A 154 7.03 -2.73 9.49
N ILE A 155 6.94 -1.42 9.80
CA ILE A 155 6.90 -0.36 8.79
C ILE A 155 8.10 0.57 8.99
N ASN A 156 8.85 0.79 7.90
CA ASN A 156 9.96 1.73 7.87
C ASN A 156 9.75 2.74 6.74
N SER A 157 9.83 4.04 7.04
CA SER A 157 9.99 5.07 6.03
C SER A 157 11.41 5.02 5.48
N LEU A 158 11.57 4.92 4.17
CA LEU A 158 12.88 4.78 3.54
C LEU A 158 13.43 6.13 3.05
N PHE A 159 12.65 6.83 2.22
CA PHE A 159 13.01 8.14 1.68
C PHE A 159 11.80 8.83 1.05
N ASP A 160 11.89 10.16 0.97
CA ASP A 160 10.92 10.99 0.24
C ASP A 160 11.31 11.11 -1.23
N VAL A 161 10.30 11.31 -2.08
CA VAL A 161 10.46 11.46 -3.54
C VAL A 161 9.89 12.81 -3.96
N GLU A 162 10.73 13.59 -4.64
CA GLU A 162 10.36 14.91 -5.12
C GLU A 162 9.35 14.86 -6.25
N LYS A 163 8.52 15.90 -6.33
CA LYS A 163 7.48 16.03 -7.37
C LYS A 163 8.04 16.03 -8.79
N SER A 164 9.26 16.52 -8.97
CA SER A 164 9.99 16.55 -10.24
C SER A 164 10.29 15.17 -10.82
N CYS A 165 10.26 14.11 -9.98
CA CYS A 165 10.45 12.74 -10.41
C CYS A 165 9.25 12.14 -11.16
N PHE A 166 8.14 12.89 -11.30
CA PHE A 166 6.88 12.39 -11.88
C PHE A 166 6.40 13.19 -13.08
N LEU A 167 5.63 12.52 -13.95
CA LEU A 167 4.91 13.13 -15.07
C LEU A 167 3.42 12.68 -15.04
N PRO A 168 2.44 13.61 -14.93
CA PRO A 168 2.63 14.99 -14.48
C PRO A 168 3.08 15.05 -13.00
N PRO A 169 3.72 16.15 -12.56
CA PRO A 169 4.11 16.29 -11.16
C PRO A 169 2.89 16.28 -10.22
N PRO A 170 2.93 15.57 -9.07
CA PRO A 170 1.87 15.61 -8.08
C PRO A 170 1.85 16.96 -7.31
N LYS A 171 0.71 17.27 -6.69
CA LYS A 171 0.59 18.47 -5.83
C LYS A 171 1.38 18.35 -4.53
N ILE A 172 1.55 17.14 -4.03
CA ILE A 172 2.18 16.82 -2.74
C ILE A 172 3.34 15.84 -2.95
N GLU A 173 4.24 15.79 -1.97
CA GLU A 173 5.38 14.87 -1.96
C GLU A 173 4.94 13.42 -1.77
N SER A 174 5.78 12.52 -2.20
CA SER A 174 5.62 11.08 -2.01
C SER A 174 6.69 10.55 -1.05
N SER A 175 6.37 9.45 -0.38
CA SER A 175 7.32 8.72 0.45
C SER A 175 7.34 7.27 0.03
N VAL A 176 8.52 6.68 0.01
CA VAL A 176 8.71 5.24 -0.16
C VAL A 176 8.80 4.61 1.21
N ILE A 177 7.96 3.61 1.43
CA ILE A 177 7.88 2.86 2.70
C ILE A 177 8.12 1.38 2.43
N ARG A 178 8.74 0.74 3.40
CA ARG A 178 8.91 -0.71 3.45
C ARG A 178 8.02 -1.30 4.53
N MET A 179 7.34 -2.38 4.19
CA MET A 179 6.42 -3.09 5.07
C MET A 179 6.79 -4.57 5.08
N LYS A 180 7.34 -5.07 6.20
CA LYS A 180 7.62 -6.49 6.42
C LYS A 180 6.44 -7.14 7.11
N ARG A 181 6.02 -8.32 6.62
CA ARG A 181 4.92 -9.06 7.20
C ARG A 181 5.27 -9.56 8.61
N LYS A 182 4.40 -9.27 9.59
CA LYS A 182 4.40 -9.89 10.92
C LYS A 182 3.56 -11.17 10.88
N ASN A 183 3.70 -12.03 11.88
CA ASN A 183 2.90 -13.25 12.03
C ASN A 183 1.44 -12.98 12.45
N ASN A 184 1.07 -11.73 12.64
CA ASN A 184 -0.27 -11.34 13.06
C ASN A 184 -1.26 -11.45 11.90
N ARG A 185 -2.44 -12.02 12.18
CA ARG A 185 -3.53 -12.20 11.20
C ARG A 185 -4.69 -11.30 11.56
N ILE A 186 -5.36 -10.78 10.54
CA ILE A 186 -6.59 -9.99 10.69
C ILE A 186 -7.64 -10.53 9.74
N THR A 187 -8.91 -10.53 10.17
CA THR A 187 -10.04 -10.97 9.35
C THR A 187 -10.77 -9.78 8.75
N LYS A 188 -11.60 -10.04 7.73
CA LYS A 188 -12.49 -9.00 7.18
C LYS A 188 -13.47 -8.48 8.23
N ASP A 189 -13.96 -9.35 9.10
CA ASP A 189 -14.87 -8.98 10.19
C ASP A 189 -14.16 -8.07 11.20
N THR A 190 -12.92 -8.40 11.60
CA THR A 190 -12.13 -7.53 12.48
C THR A 190 -11.94 -6.14 11.85
N VAL A 191 -11.66 -6.05 10.54
CA VAL A 191 -11.54 -4.76 9.85
C VAL A 191 -12.86 -3.98 9.86
N ALA A 192 -13.98 -4.63 9.57
CA ALA A 192 -15.30 -3.98 9.61
C ALA A 192 -15.63 -3.45 11.02
N ARG A 193 -15.31 -4.22 12.07
CA ARG A 193 -15.50 -3.80 13.46
C ARG A 193 -14.57 -2.65 13.85
N LEU A 194 -13.33 -2.62 13.37
CA LEU A 194 -12.44 -1.46 13.54
C LEU A 194 -13.03 -0.21 12.86
N GLU A 195 -13.59 -0.33 11.66
CA GLU A 195 -14.27 0.78 10.98
C GLU A 195 -15.47 1.30 11.79
N TYR A 196 -16.25 0.40 12.38
CA TYR A 196 -17.33 0.76 13.29
C TYR A 196 -16.82 1.46 14.56
N LEU A 197 -15.76 0.96 15.20
CA LEU A 197 -15.13 1.62 16.34
C LEU A 197 -14.68 3.05 15.99
N PHE A 198 -13.97 3.21 14.88
CA PHE A 198 -13.46 4.52 14.45
C PHE A 198 -14.55 5.48 13.94
N SER A 199 -15.70 5.01 13.50
CA SER A 199 -16.88 5.88 13.26
C SER A 199 -17.35 6.57 14.54
N ASN A 200 -17.00 6.00 15.71
CA ASN A 200 -17.30 6.50 17.04
C ASN A 200 -16.04 6.98 17.80
N ARG A 201 -14.95 7.32 17.08
CA ARG A 201 -13.61 7.59 17.65
C ARG A 201 -13.57 8.59 18.79
N ASN A 202 -14.49 9.54 18.82
CA ASN A 202 -14.57 10.58 19.84
C ASN A 202 -15.36 10.17 21.08
N LYS A 203 -16.05 9.02 21.06
CA LYS A 203 -16.78 8.51 22.22
C LYS A 203 -15.82 7.85 23.18
N LYS A 204 -16.13 7.94 24.47
CA LYS A 204 -15.40 7.22 25.52
C LYS A 204 -15.67 5.73 25.40
N SER A 205 -14.63 4.91 25.53
CA SER A 205 -14.72 3.46 25.41
C SER A 205 -15.74 2.85 26.38
N ASP A 206 -15.69 3.25 27.64
CA ASP A 206 -16.55 2.70 28.70
C ASP A 206 -18.04 2.97 28.45
N SER A 207 -18.37 4.18 27.96
CA SER A 207 -19.78 4.55 27.68
C SER A 207 -20.31 3.96 26.38
N PHE A 208 -19.42 3.60 25.44
CA PHE A 208 -19.78 3.12 24.12
C PHE A 208 -19.83 1.58 24.06
N LEU A 209 -18.88 0.91 24.72
CA LEU A 209 -18.75 -0.55 24.62
C LEU A 209 -19.46 -1.29 25.76
N HIS A 210 -19.81 -0.62 26.88
CA HIS A 210 -20.36 -1.21 28.09
C HIS A 210 -19.59 -2.43 28.63
N ILE A 211 -18.37 -2.63 28.18
CA ILE A 211 -17.57 -3.84 28.33
C ILE A 211 -16.13 -3.45 28.63
N MET A 212 -15.70 -3.49 29.86
CA MET A 212 -14.33 -3.29 30.34
C MET A 212 -13.91 -1.83 30.61
N ASP A 213 -13.21 -1.68 31.70
CA ASP A 213 -12.57 -0.45 32.14
C ASP A 213 -11.29 -0.19 31.30
N TYR A 214 -11.40 0.57 30.23
CA TYR A 214 -10.25 1.09 29.48
C TYR A 214 -9.80 2.46 29.95
N GLY A 215 -10.15 2.84 31.19
CA GLY A 215 -9.66 4.07 31.84
C GLY A 215 -10.23 5.34 31.23
N ASN A 216 -11.49 5.33 30.81
CA ASN A 216 -12.20 6.52 30.27
C ASN A 216 -11.54 7.13 29.02
N LYS A 217 -10.70 6.39 28.30
CA LYS A 217 -10.07 6.81 27.04
C LYS A 217 -11.08 6.84 25.90
N LYS A 218 -10.85 7.72 24.94
CA LYS A 218 -11.57 7.68 23.65
C LYS A 218 -11.07 6.50 22.81
N ILE A 219 -11.88 6.05 21.86
CA ILE A 219 -11.51 4.95 20.96
C ILE A 219 -10.18 5.20 20.25
N ASP A 220 -9.97 6.42 19.75
CA ASP A 220 -8.73 6.78 19.04
C ASP A 220 -7.50 6.96 19.95
N GLN A 221 -7.65 6.87 21.26
CA GLN A 221 -6.55 6.91 22.26
C GLN A 221 -6.11 5.51 22.69
N LEU A 222 -6.83 4.46 22.24
CA LEU A 222 -6.47 3.08 22.53
C LEU A 222 -5.34 2.61 21.61
N ASP A 223 -4.44 1.81 22.16
CA ASP A 223 -3.35 1.22 21.37
C ASP A 223 -3.85 0.14 20.40
N VAL A 224 -2.96 -0.23 19.46
CA VAL A 224 -3.28 -1.16 18.38
C VAL A 224 -3.77 -2.51 18.91
N ASN A 225 -3.09 -3.10 19.90
CA ASN A 225 -3.45 -4.42 20.41
C ASN A 225 -4.79 -4.41 21.15
N THR A 226 -5.03 -3.35 21.92
CA THR A 226 -6.32 -3.15 22.61
C THR A 226 -7.45 -3.03 21.60
N LEU A 227 -7.30 -2.22 20.53
CA LEU A 227 -8.32 -2.08 19.49
C LEU A 227 -8.60 -3.38 18.74
N ILE A 228 -7.56 -4.15 18.43
CA ILE A 228 -7.72 -5.48 17.80
C ILE A 228 -8.46 -6.44 18.73
N LYS A 229 -8.12 -6.46 20.02
CA LYS A 229 -8.81 -7.29 21.01
C LYS A 229 -10.30 -6.94 21.08
N ILE A 230 -10.62 -5.66 21.25
CA ILE A 230 -12.02 -5.19 21.27
C ILE A 230 -12.75 -5.60 19.98
N ALA A 231 -12.10 -5.38 18.81
CA ALA A 231 -12.72 -5.74 17.53
C ALA A 231 -12.93 -7.24 17.35
N ASN A 232 -12.15 -8.10 17.99
CA ASN A 232 -12.36 -9.55 17.95
C ASN A 232 -13.44 -10.02 18.94
N ASP A 233 -13.63 -9.29 20.05
CA ASP A 233 -14.59 -9.63 21.11
C ASP A 233 -16.02 -9.12 20.79
N LEU A 234 -16.20 -8.17 19.85
CA LEU A 234 -17.49 -7.67 19.36
C LEU A 234 -18.17 -8.68 18.43
#